data_8e33043beb4e0422644509583490f8e2
#
_entry.id   8e33043beb4e0422644509583490f8e2
#
_cell.length_a   1.000
_cell.length_b   1.000
_cell.length_c   1.000
_cell.angle_alpha   90.00
_cell.angle_beta   90.00
_cell.angle_gamma   90.00
#
_symmetry.space_group_name_H-M   'P 1'
#
loop_
_entity.id
_entity.type
_entity.pdbx_description
1 polymer ?
#
loop_
_entity_poly.entity_id
_entity_poly.type
_entity_poly.pdbx_seq_one_letter_code
_entity_poly.pdbx_strand_id
1 'polypeptide(L)'
;MKGKRRMLQMLTCGLLSATLLAGPAQAADPEIRVGSYKGNTLEAGERSCLIIGPVGPEYIAESSNPEAITLERVLTYWVAVAKAEGTAEITVADDAGTVGSLTLTVGTAKPSPAPSEALDLSANMDIRLEMVRLINEVRRENGLAELPMDESLMNAAQDVSGQGVTEHRPYDHMALIRYGWPHGGLYNLTVFTAYGCPDIAKQAIDYWIESPGHYETMLLAEASHVGTGVTFQNGRAYCYMVMGDPTSHNPYE
;
A
#
# COMPACT_ATOMS: atom_id res chain seq x y z
N MET A 1 -22.01 -94.25 -16.61
CA MET A 1 -22.88 -93.43 -15.71
C MET A 1 -22.55 -91.98 -15.91
N LYS A 2 -23.57 -91.17 -16.10
CA LYS A 2 -23.49 -89.78 -16.69
C LYS A 2 -23.05 -88.73 -15.69
N GLY A 3 -21.90 -88.06 -15.97
CA GLY A 3 -21.41 -86.89 -15.27
C GLY A 3 -21.77 -85.60 -16.00
N LYS A 4 -22.60 -84.74 -15.42
CA LYS A 4 -23.06 -83.48 -15.98
C LYS A 4 -21.87 -82.44 -15.89
N ARG A 5 -21.41 -81.94 -17.04
CA ARG A 5 -20.59 -80.78 -17.14
C ARG A 5 -21.40 -79.51 -16.86
N ARG A 6 -21.06 -78.72 -15.81
CA ARG A 6 -21.56 -77.38 -15.60
C ARG A 6 -20.67 -76.42 -16.40
N MET A 7 -21.28 -75.71 -17.29
CA MET A 7 -20.69 -74.66 -18.10
C MET A 7 -20.70 -73.40 -17.29
N LEU A 8 -19.50 -72.87 -16.94
CA LEU A 8 -19.29 -71.60 -16.24
C LEU A 8 -19.26 -70.50 -17.28
N GLN A 9 -20.28 -69.64 -17.34
CA GLN A 9 -20.30 -68.46 -18.15
C GLN A 9 -19.42 -67.38 -17.44
N MET A 10 -18.31 -67.03 -18.05
CA MET A 10 -17.56 -65.83 -17.67
C MET A 10 -18.24 -64.58 -18.20
N LEU A 11 -18.76 -63.76 -17.29
CA LEU A 11 -19.18 -62.40 -17.56
C LEU A 11 -17.90 -61.54 -17.70
N THR A 12 -17.57 -61.13 -18.91
CA THR A 12 -16.56 -60.10 -19.15
C THR A 12 -17.16 -58.76 -18.88
N CYS A 13 -16.81 -58.19 -17.73
CA CYS A 13 -17.11 -56.79 -17.38
C CYS A 13 -16.16 -55.87 -18.14
N GLY A 14 -16.65 -55.26 -19.22
CA GLY A 14 -15.89 -54.25 -19.97
C GLY A 14 -15.77 -52.98 -19.14
N LEU A 15 -14.58 -52.68 -18.64
CA LEU A 15 -14.24 -51.37 -18.12
C LEU A 15 -14.15 -50.41 -19.31
N LEU A 16 -15.17 -49.57 -19.51
CA LEU A 16 -15.02 -48.32 -20.29
C LEU A 16 -14.14 -47.34 -19.50
N SER A 17 -12.88 -47.28 -19.84
CA SER A 17 -11.99 -46.18 -19.40
C SER A 17 -12.38 -44.93 -20.17
N ALA A 18 -13.19 -44.06 -19.55
CA ALA A 18 -13.41 -42.72 -20.03
C ALA A 18 -12.11 -41.91 -19.72
N THR A 19 -11.25 -41.78 -20.69
CA THR A 19 -10.16 -40.79 -20.68
C THR A 19 -10.83 -39.42 -20.80
N LEU A 20 -10.96 -38.71 -19.65
CA LEU A 20 -11.21 -37.29 -19.65
C LEU A 20 -9.91 -36.63 -20.22
N LEU A 21 -9.98 -36.23 -21.47
CA LEU A 21 -9.08 -35.26 -22.04
C LEU A 21 -9.29 -33.93 -21.29
N ALA A 22 -8.50 -33.68 -20.24
CA ALA A 22 -8.38 -32.35 -19.70
C ALA A 22 -7.76 -31.49 -20.83
N GLY A 23 -8.60 -30.72 -21.49
CA GLY A 23 -8.15 -29.65 -22.37
C GLY A 23 -7.20 -28.72 -21.57
N PRO A 24 -6.25 -28.05 -22.25
CA PRO A 24 -5.42 -27.08 -21.56
C PRO A 24 -6.35 -26.10 -20.83
N ALA A 25 -6.13 -25.94 -19.52
CA ALA A 25 -6.80 -24.90 -18.77
C ALA A 25 -6.47 -23.58 -19.47
N GLN A 26 -7.47 -23.00 -20.10
CA GLN A 26 -7.35 -21.69 -20.72
C GLN A 26 -7.06 -20.73 -19.58
N ALA A 27 -5.86 -20.19 -19.52
CA ALA A 27 -5.55 -19.11 -18.59
C ALA A 27 -6.62 -18.04 -18.86
N ALA A 28 -7.38 -17.66 -17.82
CA ALA A 28 -8.29 -16.54 -17.95
C ALA A 28 -7.47 -15.35 -18.39
N ASP A 29 -7.92 -14.64 -19.42
CA ASP A 29 -7.28 -13.41 -19.86
C ASP A 29 -7.08 -12.49 -18.62
N PRO A 30 -5.92 -11.86 -18.47
CA PRO A 30 -5.65 -11.03 -17.31
C PRO A 30 -6.65 -9.87 -17.28
N GLU A 31 -7.58 -9.94 -16.35
CA GLU A 31 -8.57 -8.89 -16.13
C GLU A 31 -7.88 -7.70 -15.46
N ILE A 32 -8.02 -6.48 -16.03
CA ILE A 32 -7.55 -5.26 -15.38
C ILE A 32 -8.51 -4.93 -14.24
N ARG A 33 -8.00 -4.98 -13.01
CA ARG A 33 -8.71 -4.56 -11.81
C ARG A 33 -8.39 -3.12 -11.50
N VAL A 34 -9.42 -2.30 -11.32
CA VAL A 34 -9.29 -0.88 -11.02
C VAL A 34 -10.00 -0.58 -9.71
N GLY A 35 -9.29 0.06 -8.80
CA GLY A 35 -9.82 0.53 -7.53
C GLY A 35 -9.39 1.97 -7.26
N SER A 36 -9.96 2.58 -6.25
CA SER A 36 -9.57 3.89 -5.74
C SER A 36 -9.15 3.75 -4.28
N TYR A 37 -8.02 4.35 -3.92
CA TYR A 37 -7.45 4.27 -2.58
C TYR A 37 -8.40 4.80 -1.50
N LYS A 38 -9.13 5.88 -1.80
CA LYS A 38 -10.11 6.47 -0.88
C LYS A 38 -11.53 5.89 -1.01
N GLY A 39 -11.69 4.84 -1.82
CA GLY A 39 -12.99 4.26 -2.16
C GLY A 39 -13.65 4.98 -3.33
N ASN A 40 -14.91 4.63 -3.60
CA ASN A 40 -15.59 5.04 -4.83
C ASN A 40 -16.36 6.38 -4.70
N THR A 41 -16.34 6.99 -3.52
CA THR A 41 -16.95 8.31 -3.28
C THR A 41 -15.87 9.26 -2.78
N LEU A 42 -15.69 10.36 -3.48
CA LEU A 42 -14.75 11.43 -3.15
C LEU A 42 -15.50 12.71 -2.82
N GLU A 43 -14.89 13.58 -2.04
CA GLU A 43 -15.36 14.95 -1.83
C GLU A 43 -14.76 15.89 -2.89
N ALA A 44 -15.46 16.97 -3.20
CA ALA A 44 -14.92 17.98 -4.12
C ALA A 44 -13.60 18.54 -3.56
N GLY A 45 -12.56 18.56 -4.41
CA GLY A 45 -11.18 18.91 -4.04
C GLY A 45 -10.32 17.72 -3.59
N GLU A 46 -10.92 16.55 -3.36
CA GLU A 46 -10.12 15.36 -2.99
C GLU A 46 -9.37 14.78 -4.18
N ARG A 47 -8.24 14.16 -3.82
CA ARG A 47 -7.39 13.38 -4.73
C ARG A 47 -7.32 11.94 -4.23
N SER A 48 -7.42 10.98 -5.14
CA SER A 48 -7.29 9.56 -4.80
C SER A 48 -6.46 8.84 -5.86
N CYS A 49 -5.43 8.12 -5.43
CA CYS A 49 -4.69 7.24 -6.33
C CYS A 49 -5.57 6.10 -6.81
N LEU A 50 -5.46 5.77 -8.09
CA LEU A 50 -6.04 4.55 -8.64
C LEU A 50 -5.12 3.36 -8.32
N ILE A 51 -5.74 2.28 -7.89
CA ILE A 51 -5.09 0.98 -7.67
C ILE A 51 -5.39 0.15 -8.91
N ILE A 52 -4.37 -0.08 -9.74
CA ILE A 52 -4.52 -0.80 -11.01
C ILE A 52 -3.69 -2.07 -10.96
N GLY A 53 -4.27 -3.18 -11.35
CA GLY A 53 -3.58 -4.48 -11.41
C GLY A 53 -4.03 -5.32 -12.60
N PRO A 54 -3.16 -6.23 -13.08
CA PRO A 54 -1.88 -6.66 -12.53
C PRO A 54 -0.78 -5.59 -12.59
N VAL A 55 0.25 -5.72 -11.73
CA VAL A 55 1.42 -4.84 -11.76
C VAL A 55 2.31 -5.23 -12.94
N GLY A 56 2.83 -4.23 -13.66
CA GLY A 56 3.82 -4.44 -14.72
C GLY A 56 3.50 -3.72 -16.04
N PRO A 57 2.30 -3.84 -16.63
CA PRO A 57 1.93 -3.08 -17.83
C PRO A 57 1.90 -1.57 -17.59
N GLU A 58 2.18 -0.80 -18.64
CA GLU A 58 1.82 0.60 -18.65
C GLU A 58 0.32 0.74 -18.92
N TYR A 59 -0.34 1.63 -18.15
CA TYR A 59 -1.77 1.86 -18.25
C TYR A 59 -2.06 3.28 -18.72
N ILE A 60 -3.08 3.39 -19.58
CA ILE A 60 -3.73 4.66 -19.93
C ILE A 60 -5.07 4.69 -19.21
N ALA A 61 -5.42 5.82 -18.59
CA ALA A 61 -6.69 6.00 -17.90
C ALA A 61 -7.43 7.22 -18.43
N GLU A 62 -8.75 7.09 -18.59
CA GLU A 62 -9.64 8.12 -19.09
C GLU A 62 -10.86 8.28 -18.18
N SER A 63 -11.36 9.49 -18.05
CA SER A 63 -12.59 9.82 -17.31
C SER A 63 -13.72 10.14 -18.28
N SER A 64 -14.87 9.50 -18.08
CA SER A 64 -16.07 9.79 -18.86
C SER A 64 -16.69 11.16 -18.56
N ASN A 65 -16.32 11.79 -17.44
CA ASN A 65 -16.83 13.09 -17.00
C ASN A 65 -15.70 13.92 -16.36
N PRO A 66 -14.85 14.59 -17.19
CA PRO A 66 -13.74 15.39 -16.68
C PRO A 66 -14.17 16.64 -15.89
N GLU A 67 -15.42 17.08 -16.01
CA GLU A 67 -15.95 18.18 -15.20
C GLU A 67 -16.13 17.77 -13.73
N ALA A 68 -16.50 16.51 -13.50
CA ALA A 68 -16.61 15.97 -12.14
C ALA A 68 -15.26 15.42 -11.64
N ILE A 69 -14.55 14.66 -12.47
CA ILE A 69 -13.30 13.99 -12.09
C ILE A 69 -12.31 14.06 -13.23
N THR A 70 -11.17 14.70 -13.01
CA THR A 70 -10.02 14.61 -13.92
C THR A 70 -9.02 13.58 -13.46
N LEU A 71 -8.20 13.09 -14.38
CA LEU A 71 -7.11 12.17 -14.11
C LEU A 71 -5.77 12.85 -14.36
N GLU A 72 -4.84 12.67 -13.47
CA GLU A 72 -3.47 13.15 -13.57
C GLU A 72 -2.51 11.99 -13.45
N ARG A 73 -1.45 12.01 -14.27
CA ARG A 73 -0.35 11.06 -14.12
C ARG A 73 0.70 11.65 -13.19
N VAL A 74 0.95 10.95 -12.07
CA VAL A 74 1.98 11.34 -11.10
C VAL A 74 2.98 10.20 -11.01
N LEU A 75 4.18 10.38 -11.55
CA LEU A 75 5.16 9.32 -11.73
C LEU A 75 4.53 8.12 -12.49
N THR A 76 4.45 6.96 -11.83
CA THR A 76 3.86 5.73 -12.38
C THR A 76 2.38 5.55 -12.01
N TYR A 77 1.81 6.45 -11.21
CA TYR A 77 0.44 6.33 -10.70
C TYR A 77 -0.54 7.22 -11.46
N TRP A 78 -1.77 6.76 -11.56
CA TRP A 78 -2.90 7.58 -11.93
C TRP A 78 -3.63 8.11 -10.69
N VAL A 79 -3.95 9.38 -10.69
CA VAL A 79 -4.63 10.08 -9.59
C VAL A 79 -5.93 10.66 -10.10
N ALA A 80 -7.04 10.25 -9.51
CA ALA A 80 -8.33 10.88 -9.72
C ALA A 80 -8.44 12.14 -8.87
N VAL A 81 -8.78 13.26 -9.50
CA VAL A 81 -8.99 14.57 -8.86
C VAL A 81 -10.46 14.93 -8.96
N ALA A 82 -11.14 14.93 -7.84
CA ALA A 82 -12.54 15.32 -7.73
C ALA A 82 -12.68 16.84 -7.83
N LYS A 83 -13.40 17.34 -8.84
CA LYS A 83 -13.58 18.78 -9.08
C LYS A 83 -14.93 19.31 -8.67
N ALA A 84 -15.98 18.62 -9.09
CA ALA A 84 -17.35 19.04 -8.86
C ALA A 84 -18.25 17.83 -8.62
N GLU A 85 -19.40 18.03 -8.00
CA GLU A 85 -20.41 17.01 -7.79
C GLU A 85 -20.79 16.32 -9.11
N GLY A 86 -20.80 14.99 -9.11
CA GLY A 86 -21.12 14.19 -10.27
C GLY A 86 -20.51 12.79 -10.19
N THR A 87 -20.74 12.03 -11.25
CA THR A 87 -20.22 10.67 -11.38
C THR A 87 -19.43 10.54 -12.67
N ALA A 88 -18.30 9.82 -12.62
CA ALA A 88 -17.49 9.47 -13.76
C ALA A 88 -17.18 7.97 -13.75
N GLU A 89 -17.24 7.34 -14.90
CA GLU A 89 -16.61 6.05 -15.14
C GLU A 89 -15.15 6.30 -15.53
N ILE A 90 -14.25 5.71 -14.77
CA ILE A 90 -12.81 5.73 -15.06
C ILE A 90 -12.49 4.43 -15.79
N THR A 91 -12.06 4.56 -17.03
CA THR A 91 -11.64 3.43 -17.87
C THR A 91 -10.12 3.36 -17.89
N VAL A 92 -9.57 2.19 -17.69
CA VAL A 92 -8.12 1.91 -17.72
C VAL A 92 -7.86 0.85 -18.75
N ALA A 93 -6.90 1.08 -19.64
CA ALA A 93 -6.48 0.14 -20.67
C ALA A 93 -4.97 -0.09 -20.66
N ASP A 94 -4.53 -1.30 -21.02
CA ASP A 94 -3.14 -1.63 -21.30
C ASP A 94 -2.83 -1.52 -22.81
N ASP A 95 -1.59 -1.75 -23.18
CA ASP A 95 -1.11 -1.76 -24.57
C ASP A 95 -1.63 -2.94 -25.40
N ALA A 96 -2.11 -3.99 -24.77
CA ALA A 96 -2.76 -5.13 -25.42
C ALA A 96 -4.25 -4.88 -25.72
N GLY A 97 -4.82 -3.76 -25.24
CA GLY A 97 -6.22 -3.39 -25.39
C GLY A 97 -7.15 -4.05 -24.38
N THR A 98 -6.61 -4.65 -23.31
CA THR A 98 -7.43 -5.09 -22.18
C THR A 98 -7.95 -3.88 -21.44
N VAL A 99 -9.20 -3.93 -20.98
CA VAL A 99 -9.87 -2.77 -20.36
C VAL A 99 -10.43 -3.17 -19.00
N GLY A 100 -10.22 -2.30 -18.01
CA GLY A 100 -10.90 -2.34 -16.72
C GLY A 100 -11.59 -1.01 -16.44
N SER A 101 -12.60 -0.99 -15.58
CA SER A 101 -13.25 0.26 -15.21
C SER A 101 -13.60 0.35 -13.73
N LEU A 102 -13.81 1.59 -13.28
CA LEU A 102 -14.22 1.96 -11.93
C LEU A 102 -15.15 3.14 -12.00
N THR A 103 -16.30 3.05 -11.35
CA THR A 103 -17.18 4.22 -11.18
C THR A 103 -16.78 4.98 -9.92
N LEU A 104 -16.47 6.27 -10.07
CA LEU A 104 -16.24 7.20 -8.98
C LEU A 104 -17.36 8.25 -8.94
N THR A 105 -17.78 8.61 -7.75
CA THR A 105 -18.78 9.65 -7.51
C THR A 105 -18.17 10.75 -6.66
N VAL A 106 -18.35 11.99 -7.08
CA VAL A 106 -18.08 13.16 -6.25
C VAL A 106 -19.42 13.60 -5.65
N GLY A 107 -19.54 13.38 -4.35
CA GLY A 107 -20.72 13.79 -3.59
C GLY A 107 -20.55 15.20 -3.01
N THR A 108 -21.69 15.78 -2.59
CA THR A 108 -21.66 16.87 -1.61
C THR A 108 -20.93 16.34 -0.39
N ALA A 109 -20.00 17.13 0.15
CA ALA A 109 -19.25 16.74 1.34
C ALA A 109 -20.21 16.11 2.37
N LYS A 110 -20.12 14.79 2.49
CA LYS A 110 -20.78 14.10 3.58
C LYS A 110 -20.20 14.75 4.83
N PRO A 111 -21.01 15.20 5.79
CA PRO A 111 -20.41 15.67 7.03
C PRO A 111 -19.41 14.59 7.44
N SER A 112 -18.15 14.99 7.51
CA SER A 112 -17.04 14.11 7.89
C SER A 112 -17.56 13.21 8.99
N PRO A 113 -17.46 11.88 8.90
CA PRO A 113 -17.87 11.05 10.02
C PRO A 113 -17.31 11.73 11.25
N ALA A 114 -18.17 11.97 12.24
CA ALA A 114 -17.78 12.60 13.51
C ALA A 114 -16.47 11.93 13.90
N PRO A 115 -15.38 12.70 14.17
CA PRO A 115 -14.02 12.21 14.12
C PRO A 115 -14.00 10.84 14.77
N SER A 116 -13.77 9.80 14.01
CA SER A 116 -13.32 8.53 14.56
C SER A 116 -12.12 8.94 15.37
N GLU A 117 -12.18 8.84 16.68
CA GLU A 117 -11.24 9.39 17.66
C GLU A 117 -10.03 9.99 16.97
N ALA A 118 -9.95 11.33 16.92
CA ALA A 118 -8.97 12.02 16.08
C ALA A 118 -7.63 11.34 16.34
N LEU A 119 -6.98 10.87 15.29
CA LEU A 119 -5.72 10.14 15.42
C LEU A 119 -4.83 10.92 16.39
N ASP A 120 -4.49 10.30 17.51
CA ASP A 120 -3.62 10.94 18.49
C ASP A 120 -2.20 10.99 17.94
N LEU A 121 -1.86 12.13 17.34
CA LEU A 121 -0.54 12.38 16.76
C LEU A 121 0.56 12.42 17.84
N SER A 122 0.22 12.51 19.12
CA SER A 122 1.15 12.43 20.25
C SER A 122 1.31 11.01 20.79
N ALA A 123 0.53 10.05 20.30
CA ALA A 123 0.57 8.67 20.79
C ALA A 123 1.97 8.05 20.67
N ASN A 124 2.34 7.26 21.68
CA ASN A 124 3.60 6.51 21.73
C ASN A 124 4.85 7.39 21.52
N MET A 125 4.80 8.66 21.95
CA MET A 125 5.86 9.64 21.70
C MET A 125 7.19 9.21 22.29
N ASP A 126 7.20 8.55 23.45
CA ASP A 126 8.39 7.98 24.11
C ASP A 126 9.09 6.94 23.22
N ILE A 127 8.34 6.02 22.64
CA ILE A 127 8.89 5.01 21.71
C ILE A 127 9.40 5.69 20.42
N ARG A 128 8.66 6.65 19.90
CA ARG A 128 9.00 7.39 18.67
C ARG A 128 10.28 8.20 18.84
N LEU A 129 10.46 8.88 19.97
CA LEU A 129 11.68 9.62 20.26
C LEU A 129 12.88 8.67 20.47
N GLU A 130 12.67 7.52 21.06
CA GLU A 130 13.71 6.49 21.18
C GLU A 130 14.11 5.94 19.80
N MET A 131 13.16 5.76 18.87
CA MET A 131 13.48 5.41 17.49
C MET A 131 14.35 6.48 16.82
N VAL A 132 14.03 7.76 16.98
CA VAL A 132 14.85 8.87 16.46
C VAL A 132 16.27 8.81 17.03
N ARG A 133 16.40 8.58 18.33
CA ARG A 133 17.71 8.44 18.99
C ARG A 133 18.53 7.28 18.39
N LEU A 134 17.90 6.12 18.24
CA LEU A 134 18.56 4.92 17.70
C LEU A 134 18.93 5.10 16.21
N ILE A 135 18.09 5.72 15.40
CA ILE A 135 18.40 6.08 14.01
C ILE A 135 19.64 6.97 13.97
N ASN A 136 19.70 7.98 14.82
CA ASN A 136 20.84 8.88 14.89
C ASN A 136 22.12 8.19 15.40
N GLU A 137 21.99 7.19 16.26
CA GLU A 137 23.11 6.34 16.66
C GLU A 137 23.68 5.56 15.46
N VAL A 138 22.82 4.92 14.66
CA VAL A 138 23.21 4.24 13.41
C VAL A 138 23.89 5.20 12.44
N ARG A 139 23.36 6.42 12.25
CA ARG A 139 23.95 7.42 11.37
C ARG A 139 25.32 7.85 11.85
N ARG A 140 25.48 8.15 13.14
CA ARG A 140 26.75 8.53 13.76
C ARG A 140 27.82 7.44 13.63
N GLU A 141 27.46 6.17 13.84
CA GLU A 141 28.35 5.02 13.66
C GLU A 141 28.82 4.87 12.20
N ASN A 142 28.07 5.37 11.24
CA ASN A 142 28.41 5.39 9.83
C ASN A 142 29.00 6.75 9.36
N GLY A 143 29.38 7.63 10.29
CA GLY A 143 30.04 8.89 9.96
C GLY A 143 29.13 9.97 9.37
N LEU A 144 27.80 9.81 9.50
CA LEU A 144 26.82 10.78 9.06
C LEU A 144 26.37 11.69 10.19
N ALA A 145 25.93 12.91 9.83
CA ALA A 145 25.33 13.81 10.79
C ALA A 145 24.03 13.27 11.36
N GLU A 146 23.80 13.53 12.64
CA GLU A 146 22.51 13.30 13.27
C GLU A 146 21.44 14.22 12.65
N LEU A 147 20.22 13.70 12.53
CA LEU A 147 19.09 14.46 12.01
C LEU A 147 18.22 14.97 13.15
N PRO A 148 17.86 16.24 13.16
CA PRO A 148 16.80 16.72 14.03
C PRO A 148 15.46 16.09 13.60
N MET A 149 14.59 15.89 14.58
CA MET A 149 13.21 15.58 14.26
C MET A 149 12.48 16.81 13.72
N ASP A 150 11.50 16.60 12.87
CA ASP A 150 10.60 17.62 12.37
C ASP A 150 9.15 17.27 12.73
N GLU A 151 8.36 18.23 13.17
CA GLU A 151 6.98 18.00 13.62
C GLU A 151 6.09 17.50 12.48
N SER A 152 6.25 18.05 11.27
CA SER A 152 5.50 17.63 10.09
C SER A 152 5.78 16.17 9.76
N LEU A 153 7.06 15.78 9.78
CA LEU A 153 7.47 14.39 9.52
C LEU A 153 7.02 13.44 10.63
N MET A 154 7.10 13.87 11.89
CA MET A 154 6.60 13.09 13.03
C MET A 154 5.09 12.83 12.91
N ASN A 155 4.32 13.86 12.57
CA ASN A 155 2.88 13.73 12.39
C ASN A 155 2.51 12.87 11.18
N ALA A 156 3.20 13.06 10.05
CA ALA A 156 3.01 12.23 8.85
C ALA A 156 3.33 10.75 9.14
N ALA A 157 4.45 10.48 9.80
CA ALA A 157 4.84 9.11 10.16
C ALA A 157 3.83 8.46 11.12
N GLN A 158 3.29 9.21 12.08
CA GLN A 158 2.27 8.71 13.00
C GLN A 158 0.97 8.39 12.29
N ASP A 159 0.52 9.26 11.37
CA ASP A 159 -0.67 9.02 10.55
C ASP A 159 -0.49 7.77 9.69
N VAL A 160 0.64 7.61 9.00
CA VAL A 160 0.90 6.43 8.17
C VAL A 160 0.93 5.15 9.01
N SER A 161 1.57 5.17 10.17
CA SER A 161 1.59 4.00 11.07
C SER A 161 0.18 3.59 11.52
N GLY A 162 -0.71 4.58 11.68
CA GLY A 162 -2.11 4.40 12.04
C GLY A 162 -2.97 3.74 10.96
N GLN A 163 -2.51 3.71 9.71
CA GLN A 163 -3.23 3.04 8.62
C GLN A 163 -3.19 1.51 8.72
N GLY A 164 -2.34 0.94 9.57
CA GLY A 164 -2.26 -0.50 9.78
C GLY A 164 -1.83 -1.29 8.54
N VAL A 165 -0.99 -0.71 7.70
CA VAL A 165 -0.54 -1.29 6.43
C VAL A 165 0.83 -1.96 6.58
N THR A 166 1.15 -2.85 5.64
CA THR A 166 2.41 -3.61 5.62
C THR A 166 3.26 -3.32 4.39
N GLU A 167 2.89 -2.30 3.62
CA GLU A 167 3.56 -1.90 2.37
C GLU A 167 3.53 -0.38 2.22
N HIS A 168 4.52 0.18 1.52
CA HIS A 168 4.52 1.60 1.16
C HIS A 168 3.44 1.90 0.12
N ARG A 169 2.82 3.07 0.26
CA ARG A 169 1.69 3.51 -0.57
C ARG A 169 1.86 4.97 -0.99
N PRO A 170 1.14 5.40 -2.03
CA PRO A 170 1.04 6.83 -2.37
C PRO A 170 0.62 7.71 -1.19
N TYR A 171 -0.13 7.15 -0.23
CA TYR A 171 -0.52 7.84 1.00
C TYR A 171 0.68 8.35 1.81
N ASP A 172 1.81 7.66 1.79
CA ASP A 172 3.01 8.05 2.52
C ASP A 172 3.50 9.44 2.06
N HIS A 173 3.51 9.68 0.74
CA HIS A 173 3.84 10.98 0.16
C HIS A 173 2.78 12.04 0.44
N MET A 174 1.49 11.67 0.38
CA MET A 174 0.39 12.59 0.63
C MET A 174 0.32 13.02 2.10
N ALA A 175 0.71 12.14 3.02
CA ALA A 175 0.80 12.47 4.44
C ALA A 175 1.82 13.57 4.70
N LEU A 176 2.96 13.58 4.00
CA LEU A 176 3.95 14.66 4.12
C LEU A 176 3.33 16.02 3.84
N ILE A 177 2.67 16.16 2.70
CA ILE A 177 2.01 17.43 2.31
C ILE A 177 0.90 17.80 3.30
N ARG A 178 0.09 16.83 3.71
CA ARG A 178 -1.00 17.04 4.69
C ARG A 178 -0.50 17.69 5.97
N TYR A 179 0.67 17.28 6.43
CA TYR A 179 1.25 17.78 7.68
C TYR A 179 2.25 18.92 7.48
N GLY A 180 2.44 19.41 6.25
CA GLY A 180 3.20 20.63 5.96
C GLY A 180 4.66 20.40 5.56
N TRP A 181 5.06 19.17 5.21
CA TRP A 181 6.36 18.88 4.60
C TRP A 181 6.19 18.84 3.07
N PRO A 182 6.61 19.88 2.33
CA PRO A 182 6.32 19.97 0.89
C PRO A 182 7.26 19.14 0.02
N HIS A 183 8.32 18.60 0.60
CA HIS A 183 9.33 17.86 -0.13
C HIS A 183 9.08 16.36 -0.11
N GLY A 184 9.94 15.61 -0.79
CA GLY A 184 9.93 14.16 -0.75
C GLY A 184 10.65 13.58 0.47
N GLY A 185 10.82 12.27 0.45
CA GLY A 185 11.52 11.55 1.49
C GLY A 185 11.62 10.06 1.17
N LEU A 186 12.42 9.35 1.94
CA LEU A 186 12.49 7.89 1.94
C LEU A 186 11.90 7.31 3.22
N TYR A 187 11.36 6.14 3.12
CA TYR A 187 10.52 5.54 4.16
C TYR A 187 10.98 4.15 4.54
N ASN A 188 10.89 3.84 5.84
CA ASN A 188 10.95 2.46 6.33
C ASN A 188 9.65 2.11 7.05
N LEU A 189 9.21 0.89 6.87
CA LEU A 189 8.04 0.32 7.54
C LEU A 189 8.40 -1.07 8.04
N THR A 190 8.01 -1.38 9.27
CA THR A 190 8.01 -2.76 9.78
C THR A 190 6.79 -3.01 10.65
N VAL A 191 6.34 -4.26 10.66
CA VAL A 191 5.19 -4.71 11.45
C VAL A 191 5.53 -6.02 12.13
N PHE A 192 5.41 -6.08 13.44
CA PHE A 192 5.68 -7.28 14.23
C PHE A 192 4.70 -7.43 15.39
N THR A 193 4.70 -8.60 16.02
CA THR A 193 3.88 -8.87 17.18
C THR A 193 4.40 -8.08 18.39
N ALA A 194 3.55 -7.20 18.92
CA ALA A 194 3.91 -6.37 20.08
C ALA A 194 3.93 -7.17 21.40
N TYR A 195 3.17 -8.27 21.45
CA TYR A 195 3.07 -9.09 22.67
C TYR A 195 4.42 -9.72 23.03
N GLY A 196 4.87 -9.45 24.25
CA GLY A 196 6.14 -9.97 24.76
C GLY A 196 7.39 -9.27 24.20
N CYS A 197 7.22 -8.20 23.43
CA CYS A 197 8.34 -7.36 22.97
C CYS A 197 8.61 -6.27 24.01
N PRO A 198 9.75 -6.31 24.71
CA PRO A 198 10.05 -5.36 25.79
C PRO A 198 10.50 -3.98 25.28
N ASP A 199 10.99 -3.92 24.03
CA ASP A 199 11.54 -2.71 23.42
C ASP A 199 11.16 -2.65 21.96
N ILE A 200 10.06 -1.95 21.69
CA ILE A 200 9.48 -1.78 20.34
C ILE A 200 10.42 -0.95 19.44
N ALA A 201 11.01 0.11 19.98
CA ALA A 201 11.90 0.98 19.22
C ALA A 201 13.13 0.20 18.75
N LYS A 202 13.79 -0.49 19.67
CA LYS A 202 14.97 -1.28 19.33
C LYS A 202 14.66 -2.40 18.33
N GLN A 203 13.55 -3.11 18.49
CA GLN A 203 13.18 -4.18 17.57
C GLN A 203 12.93 -3.66 16.15
N ALA A 204 12.30 -2.50 15.99
CA ALA A 204 12.11 -1.88 14.69
C ALA A 204 13.45 -1.51 14.03
N ILE A 205 14.36 -0.90 14.80
CA ILE A 205 15.66 -0.47 14.29
C ILE A 205 16.55 -1.67 13.96
N ASP A 206 16.61 -2.68 14.81
CA ASP A 206 17.36 -3.92 14.54
C ASP A 206 16.90 -4.58 13.23
N TYR A 207 15.58 -4.68 13.02
CA TYR A 207 15.03 -5.19 11.77
C TYR A 207 15.46 -4.37 10.54
N TRP A 208 15.47 -3.04 10.66
CA TRP A 208 15.90 -2.16 9.56
C TRP A 208 17.41 -2.23 9.30
N ILE A 209 18.21 -2.46 10.33
CA ILE A 209 19.67 -2.68 10.19
C ILE A 209 19.95 -3.99 9.43
N GLU A 210 19.20 -5.04 9.69
CA GLU A 210 19.37 -6.36 9.05
C GLU A 210 18.85 -6.38 7.59
N SER A 211 18.06 -5.38 7.18
CA SER A 211 17.48 -5.28 5.82
C SER A 211 18.24 -4.25 4.99
N PRO A 212 18.97 -4.64 3.93
CA PRO A 212 19.84 -3.72 3.18
C PRO A 212 19.12 -2.46 2.69
N GLY A 213 17.93 -2.57 2.10
CA GLY A 213 17.19 -1.39 1.61
C GLY A 213 16.72 -0.47 2.73
N HIS A 214 16.29 -1.01 3.88
CA HIS A 214 15.91 -0.19 5.03
C HIS A 214 17.15 0.46 5.68
N TYR A 215 18.27 -0.24 5.71
CA TYR A 215 19.52 0.29 6.22
C TYR A 215 20.02 1.46 5.37
N GLU A 216 20.02 1.30 4.04
CA GLU A 216 20.37 2.39 3.11
C GLU A 216 19.47 3.61 3.28
N THR A 217 18.17 3.40 3.52
CA THR A 217 17.24 4.51 3.82
C THR A 217 17.65 5.27 5.08
N MET A 218 18.04 4.58 6.15
CA MET A 218 18.53 5.26 7.39
C MET A 218 19.82 6.06 7.15
N LEU A 219 20.62 5.67 6.17
CA LEU A 219 21.89 6.31 5.81
C LEU A 219 21.76 7.35 4.69
N LEU A 220 20.55 7.77 4.30
CA LEU A 220 20.33 8.79 3.28
C LEU A 220 21.12 10.07 3.64
N ALA A 221 22.10 10.41 2.79
CA ALA A 221 23.00 11.55 3.05
C ALA A 221 22.29 12.89 2.87
N GLU A 222 21.35 12.96 1.93
CA GLU A 222 20.57 14.15 1.57
C GLU A 222 19.46 14.46 2.59
N ALA A 223 19.18 13.54 3.52
CA ALA A 223 18.19 13.77 4.56
C ALA A 223 18.60 14.94 5.45
N SER A 224 17.64 15.81 5.73
CA SER A 224 17.83 16.96 6.64
C SER A 224 17.11 16.79 7.98
N HIS A 225 16.03 16.00 8.01
CA HIS A 225 15.19 15.77 9.18
C HIS A 225 14.66 14.34 9.18
N VAL A 226 14.17 13.89 10.33
CA VAL A 226 13.57 12.56 10.50
C VAL A 226 12.24 12.66 11.24
N GLY A 227 11.30 11.80 10.87
CA GLY A 227 10.05 11.57 11.58
C GLY A 227 9.81 10.08 11.83
N THR A 228 9.17 9.74 12.94
CA THR A 228 8.83 8.36 13.32
C THR A 228 7.39 8.26 13.78
N GLY A 229 6.76 7.12 13.52
CA GLY A 229 5.39 6.79 13.92
C GLY A 229 5.31 5.39 14.48
N VAL A 230 4.48 5.21 15.50
CA VAL A 230 4.21 3.89 16.10
C VAL A 230 2.74 3.80 16.47
N THR A 231 2.06 2.77 15.95
CA THR A 231 0.67 2.48 16.28
C THR A 231 0.52 1.01 16.67
N PHE A 232 -0.24 0.76 17.73
CA PHE A 232 -0.59 -0.58 18.14
C PHE A 232 -2.00 -0.92 17.67
N GLN A 233 -2.12 -1.98 16.87
CA GLN A 233 -3.40 -2.49 16.39
C GLN A 233 -3.41 -4.02 16.38
N ASN A 234 -4.46 -4.64 16.89
CA ASN A 234 -4.66 -6.09 16.86
C ASN A 234 -3.45 -6.90 17.39
N GLY A 235 -2.80 -6.41 18.43
CA GLY A 235 -1.62 -7.05 19.04
C GLY A 235 -0.33 -6.90 18.22
N ARG A 236 -0.31 -6.05 17.21
CA ARG A 236 0.87 -5.73 16.39
C ARG A 236 1.31 -4.30 16.62
N ALA A 237 2.62 -4.08 16.51
CA ALA A 237 3.21 -2.74 16.41
C ALA A 237 3.49 -2.44 14.93
N TYR A 238 2.99 -1.31 14.45
CA TYR A 238 3.27 -0.74 13.15
C TYR A 238 4.26 0.39 13.35
N CYS A 239 5.51 0.19 12.96
CA CYS A 239 6.58 1.16 13.12
C CYS A 239 6.93 1.75 11.77
N TYR A 240 6.96 3.06 11.71
CA TYR A 240 7.22 3.82 10.49
C TYR A 240 8.30 4.87 10.73
N MET A 241 9.13 5.11 9.72
CA MET A 241 10.12 6.18 9.69
C MET A 241 10.05 6.88 8.35
N VAL A 242 10.28 8.17 8.35
CA VAL A 242 10.53 8.97 7.16
C VAL A 242 11.79 9.80 7.32
N MET A 243 12.68 9.73 6.33
CA MET A 243 13.83 10.62 6.14
C MET A 243 13.39 11.74 5.20
N GLY A 244 13.25 12.95 5.72
CA GLY A 244 12.86 14.12 4.94
C GLY A 244 14.02 14.63 4.09
N ASP A 245 13.86 14.60 2.78
CA ASP A 245 14.83 15.09 1.81
C ASP A 245 14.32 16.38 1.15
N PRO A 246 14.88 17.54 1.52
CA PRO A 246 14.46 18.83 0.96
C PRO A 246 14.86 19.04 -0.50
N THR A 247 15.70 18.16 -1.06
CA THR A 247 16.09 18.20 -2.47
C THR A 247 15.21 17.35 -3.35
N SER A 248 14.43 16.45 -2.75
CA SER A 248 13.52 15.57 -3.45
C SER A 248 12.15 16.22 -3.64
N HIS A 249 11.61 16.11 -4.84
CA HIS A 249 10.26 16.59 -5.16
C HIS A 249 9.20 15.60 -4.63
N ASN A 250 8.15 16.14 -4.00
CA ASN A 250 7.00 15.31 -3.64
C ASN A 250 6.05 15.23 -4.85
N PRO A 251 5.75 14.02 -5.34
CA PRO A 251 4.95 13.86 -6.56
C PRO A 251 3.49 14.35 -6.42
N TYR A 252 3.06 14.73 -5.22
CA TYR A 252 1.70 15.20 -4.92
C TYR A 252 1.64 16.67 -4.50
N GLU A 253 2.74 17.42 -4.62
CA GLU A 253 2.80 18.87 -4.37
C GLU A 253 2.03 19.67 -5.44
#